data_8d6b2eb625590d319949b985a091fb38
#
_entry.id   8d6b2eb625590d319949b985a091fb38
#
_cell.length_a   1.000
_cell.length_b   1.000
_cell.length_c   1.000
_cell.angle_alpha   90.00
_cell.angle_beta   90.00
_cell.angle_gamma   90.00
#
_symmetry.space_group_name_H-M   'P 1'
#
loop_
_entity.id
_entity.type
_entity.pdbx_description
1 polymer ?
#
loop_
_entity_poly.entity_id
_entity_poly.type
_entity_poly.pdbx_seq_one_letter_code
_entity_poly.pdbx_strand_id
1 'polypeptide(L)'
;MRKLECDYDVVVAGGGAGGVGAALGAAQAGARVLLVEKYGFLGGAATTSQVLAYCGFFQQGPEPIKAVDGAADLVLDEMRKLGLDCAPFSSPTTLNWIILLEPETVKLALDRVL
;
A
#
# COMPACT_ATOMS: atom_id res chain seq x y z
N MET A 1 -6.87 -2.43 -33.55
CA MET A 1 -6.54 -2.05 -32.15
C MET A 1 -7.37 -0.82 -31.80
N ARG A 2 -8.22 -0.92 -30.78
CA ARG A 2 -9.05 0.21 -30.36
C ARG A 2 -8.16 1.21 -29.61
N LYS A 3 -7.99 2.41 -30.11
CA LYS A 3 -7.27 3.48 -29.44
C LYS A 3 -8.18 4.02 -28.33
N LEU A 4 -7.77 3.89 -27.07
CA LEU A 4 -8.44 4.57 -25.97
C LEU A 4 -7.91 6.01 -25.92
N GLU A 5 -8.75 6.95 -26.29
CA GLU A 5 -8.46 8.38 -26.13
C GLU A 5 -8.92 8.78 -24.73
N CYS A 6 -8.01 8.69 -23.78
CA CYS A 6 -8.20 9.17 -22.42
C CYS A 6 -7.00 10.04 -22.07
N ASP A 7 -7.27 11.23 -21.59
CA ASP A 7 -6.23 12.15 -21.13
C ASP A 7 -6.00 11.94 -19.65
N TYR A 8 -4.78 11.58 -19.29
CA TYR A 8 -4.31 11.49 -17.91
C TYR A 8 -3.12 12.42 -17.71
N ASP A 9 -3.04 13.00 -16.52
CA ASP A 9 -1.92 13.89 -16.16
C ASP A 9 -0.72 13.06 -15.69
N VAL A 10 -0.99 11.87 -15.09
CA VAL A 10 0.02 10.94 -14.58
C VAL A 10 -0.37 9.52 -14.96
N VAL A 11 0.60 8.76 -15.48
CA VAL A 11 0.48 7.32 -15.70
C VAL A 11 1.46 6.58 -14.78
N VAL A 12 0.96 5.70 -13.93
CA VAL A 12 1.76 4.89 -13.03
C VAL A 12 1.80 3.45 -13.55
N ALA A 13 2.99 2.93 -13.82
CA ALA A 13 3.18 1.56 -14.28
C ALA A 13 3.57 0.66 -13.11
N GLY A 14 2.66 -0.23 -12.74
CA GLY A 14 2.78 -1.19 -11.65
C GLY A 14 2.08 -0.75 -10.37
N GLY A 15 1.28 -1.66 -9.80
CA GLY A 15 0.47 -1.45 -8.59
C GLY A 15 1.08 -2.04 -7.31
N GLY A 16 2.41 -2.12 -7.23
CA GLY A 16 3.11 -2.42 -5.98
C GLY A 16 3.10 -1.23 -5.02
N ALA A 17 3.76 -1.36 -3.87
CA ALA A 17 3.77 -0.33 -2.82
C ALA A 17 4.16 1.06 -3.35
N GLY A 18 5.22 1.14 -4.18
CA GLY A 18 5.66 2.40 -4.80
C GLY A 18 4.64 2.99 -5.77
N GLY A 19 4.01 2.14 -6.60
CA GLY A 19 3.00 2.59 -7.57
C GLY A 19 1.71 3.05 -6.89
N VAL A 20 1.26 2.35 -5.87
CA VAL A 20 0.11 2.77 -5.04
C VAL A 20 0.39 4.12 -4.39
N GLY A 21 1.56 4.28 -3.76
CA GLY A 21 1.96 5.55 -3.15
C GLY A 21 2.03 6.69 -4.17
N ALA A 22 2.59 6.44 -5.35
CA ALA A 22 2.67 7.43 -6.44
C ALA A 22 1.28 7.83 -6.95
N ALA A 23 0.41 6.85 -7.17
CA ALA A 23 -0.96 7.10 -7.64
C ALA A 23 -1.77 7.93 -6.63
N LEU A 24 -1.73 7.53 -5.35
CA LEU A 24 -2.41 8.27 -4.28
C LEU A 24 -1.87 9.69 -4.13
N GLY A 25 -0.54 9.85 -4.12
CA GLY A 25 0.07 11.19 -4.02
C GLY A 25 -0.28 12.09 -5.20
N ALA A 26 -0.26 11.58 -6.41
CA ALA A 26 -0.65 12.33 -7.60
C ALA A 26 -2.14 12.70 -7.57
N ALA A 27 -3.02 11.78 -7.19
CA ALA A 27 -4.46 12.04 -7.09
C ALA A 27 -4.78 13.07 -6.00
N GLN A 28 -4.11 13.00 -4.85
CA GLN A 28 -4.24 13.99 -3.79
C GLN A 28 -3.77 15.39 -4.23
N ALA A 29 -2.81 15.47 -5.14
CA ALA A 29 -2.38 16.73 -5.76
C ALA A 29 -3.35 17.24 -6.86
N GLY A 30 -4.46 16.53 -7.11
CA GLY A 30 -5.48 16.90 -8.10
C GLY A 30 -5.23 16.41 -9.52
N ALA A 31 -4.25 15.54 -9.73
CA ALA A 31 -3.98 14.96 -11.04
C ALA A 31 -4.98 13.85 -11.41
N ARG A 32 -5.30 13.75 -12.69
CA ARG A 32 -5.98 12.58 -13.26
C ARG A 32 -4.96 11.46 -13.44
N VAL A 33 -5.11 10.38 -12.69
CA VAL A 33 -4.13 9.30 -12.64
C VAL A 33 -4.65 8.05 -13.33
N LEU A 34 -3.80 7.43 -14.15
CA LEU A 34 -3.99 6.07 -14.62
C LEU A 34 -2.94 5.17 -13.99
N LEU A 35 -3.37 4.20 -13.20
CA LEU A 35 -2.51 3.13 -12.71
C LEU A 35 -2.71 1.89 -13.58
N VAL A 36 -1.62 1.34 -14.10
CA VAL A 36 -1.62 0.14 -14.94
C VAL A 36 -0.91 -0.99 -14.22
N GLU A 37 -1.61 -2.09 -13.98
CA GLU A 37 -1.07 -3.29 -13.36
C GLU A 37 -1.28 -4.50 -14.29
N LYS A 38 -0.29 -5.37 -14.38
CA LYS A 38 -0.36 -6.59 -15.22
C LYS A 38 -1.18 -7.71 -14.59
N TYR A 39 -1.26 -7.73 -13.26
CA TYR A 39 -2.10 -8.68 -12.54
C TYR A 39 -3.51 -8.14 -12.34
N GLY A 40 -4.47 -9.01 -12.06
CA GLY A 40 -5.84 -8.63 -11.76
C GLY A 40 -6.05 -8.04 -10.35
N PHE A 41 -4.99 -7.69 -9.66
CA PHE A 41 -5.00 -7.13 -8.30
C PHE A 41 -3.73 -6.32 -8.01
N LEU A 42 -3.83 -5.43 -7.05
CA LEU A 42 -2.74 -4.58 -6.60
C LEU A 42 -1.97 -5.20 -5.42
N GLY A 43 -0.89 -4.55 -4.99
CA GLY A 43 -0.16 -4.87 -3.78
C GLY A 43 1.27 -5.37 -3.99
N GLY A 44 1.63 -5.78 -5.21
CA GLY A 44 2.98 -6.22 -5.54
C GLY A 44 3.48 -7.34 -4.62
N ALA A 45 4.59 -7.13 -3.92
CA ALA A 45 5.19 -8.16 -3.07
C ALA A 45 4.24 -8.67 -1.97
N ALA A 46 3.41 -7.81 -1.40
CA ALA A 46 2.47 -8.18 -0.34
C ALA A 46 1.38 -9.16 -0.80
N THR A 47 1.02 -9.11 -2.07
CA THR A 47 -0.07 -9.93 -2.64
C THR A 47 0.43 -10.99 -3.62
N THR A 48 1.33 -10.63 -4.53
CA THR A 48 1.85 -11.55 -5.56
C THR A 48 2.87 -12.53 -4.97
N SER A 49 3.77 -12.05 -4.11
CA SER A 49 4.87 -12.85 -3.53
C SER A 49 4.63 -13.23 -2.08
N GLN A 50 3.48 -12.89 -1.51
CA GLN A 50 3.08 -13.21 -0.14
C GLN A 50 4.11 -12.77 0.92
N VAL A 51 4.66 -11.59 0.75
CA VAL A 51 5.47 -10.94 1.79
C VAL A 51 4.51 -10.37 2.83
N LEU A 52 4.27 -11.12 3.89
CA LEU A 52 3.16 -10.93 4.84
C LEU A 52 3.46 -9.89 5.92
N ALA A 53 4.34 -8.95 5.64
CA ALA A 53 4.69 -7.89 6.58
C ALA A 53 5.01 -6.58 5.87
N TYR A 54 4.44 -5.49 6.37
CA TYR A 54 4.92 -4.15 6.06
C TYR A 54 5.97 -3.72 7.08
N CYS A 55 7.14 -3.36 6.58
CA CYS A 55 8.25 -2.80 7.34
C CYS A 55 8.40 -1.31 7.02
N GLY A 56 9.12 -0.58 7.90
CA GLY A 56 9.49 0.81 7.63
C GLY A 56 8.47 1.86 8.09
N PHE A 57 7.34 1.46 8.67
CA PHE A 57 6.41 2.41 9.30
C PHE A 57 6.92 3.00 10.59
N PHE A 58 7.77 2.27 11.29
CA PHE A 58 8.25 2.60 12.62
C PHE A 58 9.77 2.62 12.68
N GLN A 59 10.29 3.41 13.59
CA GLN A 59 11.71 3.39 13.94
C GLN A 59 12.06 2.07 14.64
N GLN A 60 13.29 1.60 14.45
CA GLN A 60 13.82 0.49 15.21
C GLN A 60 14.03 0.92 16.67
N GLY A 61 13.64 0.10 17.61
CA GLY A 61 13.81 0.40 19.04
C GLY A 61 12.81 -0.32 19.93
N PRO A 62 12.82 -0.01 21.24
CA PRO A 62 11.93 -0.67 22.20
C PRO A 62 10.47 -0.26 22.05
N GLU A 63 10.19 0.88 21.43
CA GLU A 63 8.84 1.43 21.26
C GLU A 63 8.52 1.63 19.77
N PRO A 64 7.26 1.40 19.33
CA PRO A 64 6.85 1.58 17.94
C PRO A 64 6.65 3.06 17.59
N ILE A 65 7.73 3.82 17.53
CA ILE A 65 7.69 5.22 17.16
C ILE A 65 7.48 5.33 15.66
N LYS A 66 6.38 5.94 15.25
CA LYS A 66 6.01 6.10 13.83
C LYS A 66 7.05 6.95 13.09
N ALA A 67 7.48 6.49 11.92
CA ALA A 67 8.52 7.11 11.09
C ALA A 67 7.99 7.70 9.78
N VAL A 68 6.85 7.24 9.29
CA VAL A 68 6.26 7.67 8.01
C VAL A 68 4.76 7.88 8.13
N ASP A 69 4.25 8.84 7.36
CA ASP A 69 2.83 9.22 7.27
C ASP A 69 2.37 9.27 5.80
N GLY A 70 1.08 9.48 5.58
CA GLY A 70 0.52 9.79 4.28
C GLY A 70 -0.18 8.60 3.60
N ALA A 71 0.18 8.29 2.36
CA ALA A 71 -0.50 7.26 1.57
C ALA A 71 -0.60 5.90 2.27
N ALA A 72 0.43 5.54 3.04
CA ALA A 72 0.45 4.32 3.83
C ALA A 72 -0.64 4.26 4.89
N ASP A 73 -0.96 5.39 5.54
CA ASP A 73 -2.03 5.46 6.53
C ASP A 73 -3.40 5.19 5.92
N LEU A 74 -3.66 5.71 4.72
CA LEU A 74 -4.91 5.46 4.00
C LEU A 74 -5.11 3.96 3.76
N VAL A 75 -4.05 3.26 3.35
CA VAL A 75 -4.09 1.81 3.14
C VAL A 75 -4.33 1.07 4.44
N LEU A 76 -3.63 1.44 5.52
CA LEU A 76 -3.82 0.84 6.85
C LEU A 76 -5.23 1.06 7.38
N ASP A 77 -5.80 2.25 7.17
CA ASP A 77 -7.15 2.57 7.62
C ASP A 77 -8.20 1.73 6.89
N GLU A 78 -8.04 1.52 5.58
CA GLU A 78 -8.92 0.60 4.85
C GLU A 78 -8.76 -0.86 5.31
N MET A 79 -7.55 -1.32 5.58
CA MET A 79 -7.34 -2.66 6.15
C MET A 79 -8.01 -2.81 7.51
N ARG A 80 -7.93 -1.80 8.39
CA ARG A 80 -8.64 -1.80 9.69
C ARG A 80 -10.15 -1.86 9.52
N LYS A 81 -10.71 -1.09 8.59
CA LYS A 81 -12.16 -1.13 8.26
C LYS A 81 -12.60 -2.51 7.77
N LEU A 82 -11.70 -3.25 7.14
CA LEU A 82 -11.92 -4.63 6.70
C LEU A 82 -11.70 -5.67 7.82
N GLY A 83 -11.34 -5.23 9.02
CA GLY A 83 -11.18 -6.09 10.20
C GLY A 83 -9.77 -6.63 10.44
N LEU A 84 -8.77 -6.19 9.68
CA LEU A 84 -7.38 -6.57 9.93
C LEU A 84 -6.83 -5.79 11.13
N ASP A 85 -6.23 -6.51 12.08
CA ASP A 85 -5.46 -5.88 13.15
C ASP A 85 -4.13 -5.36 12.58
N CYS A 86 -4.03 -4.04 12.44
CA CYS A 86 -2.82 -3.36 11.99
C CYS A 86 -1.96 -2.86 13.16
N ALA A 87 -2.03 -3.52 14.32
CA ALA A 87 -1.16 -3.20 15.45
C ALA A 87 0.30 -3.52 15.12
N PRO A 88 1.24 -2.66 15.55
CA PRO A 88 2.65 -2.94 15.37
C PRO A 88 3.07 -4.19 16.16
N PHE A 89 3.79 -5.08 15.50
CA PHE A 89 4.36 -6.29 16.07
C PHE A 89 5.88 -6.24 15.98
N SER A 90 6.55 -6.62 17.04
CA SER A 90 8.02 -6.68 17.07
C SER A 90 8.51 -8.04 17.52
N SER A 91 9.55 -8.53 16.85
CA SER A 91 10.33 -9.64 17.38
C SER A 91 11.25 -9.13 18.50
N PRO A 92 11.28 -9.81 19.66
CA PRO A 92 12.15 -9.43 20.77
C PRO A 92 13.65 -9.42 20.43
N THR A 93 14.05 -10.13 19.39
CA THR A 93 15.46 -10.24 18.98
C THR A 93 15.92 -9.16 18.03
N THR A 94 15.02 -8.58 17.22
CA THR A 94 15.41 -7.64 16.17
C THR A 94 15.03 -6.20 16.49
N LEU A 95 14.10 -5.96 17.41
CA LEU A 95 13.53 -4.65 17.71
C LEU A 95 12.99 -3.91 16.47
N ASN A 96 12.70 -4.65 15.40
CA ASN A 96 12.03 -4.15 14.22
C ASN A 96 10.52 -4.26 14.39
N TRP A 97 9.82 -3.18 14.14
CA TRP A 97 8.38 -3.13 14.16
C TRP A 97 7.81 -3.34 12.77
N ILE A 98 6.86 -4.25 12.65
CA ILE A 98 6.18 -4.59 11.41
C ILE A 98 4.66 -4.57 11.62
N ILE A 99 3.93 -4.48 10.52
CA ILE A 99 2.49 -4.73 10.49
C ILE A 99 2.26 -6.02 9.72
N LEU A 100 1.62 -6.99 10.36
CA LEU A 100 1.29 -8.27 9.73
C LEU A 100 0.14 -8.08 8.73
N LEU A 101 0.24 -8.76 7.62
CA LEU A 101 -0.68 -8.63 6.50
C LEU A 101 -1.44 -9.93 6.24
N GLU A 102 -2.62 -9.76 5.68
CA GLU A 102 -3.42 -10.81 5.07
C GLU A 102 -3.64 -10.41 3.59
N PRO A 103 -3.13 -11.18 2.60
CA PRO A 103 -3.07 -10.77 1.19
C PRO A 103 -4.42 -10.39 0.57
N GLU A 104 -5.49 -11.13 0.89
CA GLU A 104 -6.81 -10.84 0.33
C GLU A 104 -7.40 -9.53 0.89
N THR A 105 -7.16 -9.26 2.17
CA THR A 105 -7.52 -7.98 2.80
C THR A 105 -6.73 -6.83 2.18
N VAL A 106 -5.44 -7.03 1.91
CA VAL A 106 -4.60 -6.01 1.22
C VAL A 106 -5.14 -5.70 -0.17
N LYS A 107 -5.49 -6.73 -0.98
CA LYS A 107 -6.08 -6.51 -2.30
C LYS A 107 -7.34 -5.66 -2.23
N LEU A 108 -8.28 -6.02 -1.35
CA LEU A 108 -9.53 -5.28 -1.18
C LEU A 108 -9.30 -3.84 -0.66
N ALA A 109 -8.36 -3.67 0.27
CA ALA A 109 -8.03 -2.34 0.78
C ALA A 109 -7.49 -1.43 -0.32
N LEU A 110 -6.59 -1.96 -1.15
CA LEU A 110 -6.00 -1.21 -2.26
C LEU A 110 -7.02 -0.84 -3.34
N ASP A 111 -7.96 -1.74 -3.66
CA ASP A 111 -9.06 -1.47 -4.58
C ASP A 111 -10.04 -0.39 -4.06
N ARG A 112 -10.08 -0.17 -2.74
CA ARG A 112 -10.95 0.84 -2.13
C ARG A 112 -10.29 2.20 -1.96
N VAL A 113 -8.97 2.22 -1.86
CA VAL A 113 -8.19 3.45 -1.66
C VAL A 113 -7.96 4.17 -2.98
N LEU A 114 -7.85 3.43 -4.09
CA LEU A 114 -7.62 3.92 -5.44
C LEU A 114 -8.90 4.04 -6.26
#